data_ee120e455aabdacf816b832093cfa86b
#
_entry.id   ee120e455aabdacf816b832093cfa86b
#
_cell.length_a   1.000
_cell.length_b   1.000
_cell.length_c   1.000
_cell.angle_alpha   90.00
_cell.angle_beta   90.00
_cell.angle_gamma   90.00
#
_symmetry.space_group_name_H-M   'P 1'
#
loop_
_entity.id
_entity.type
_entity.pdbx_description
1 polymer ?
#
loop_
_entity_poly.entity_id
_entity_poly.type
_entity_poly.pdbx_seq_one_letter_code
_entity_poly.pdbx_strand_id
1 'polypeptide(L)'
;MFTDVRHEAIVCVRLKTTVAGSHLIEHLRAQPFVVSAWWIAADIDAVVLLSAPTMRELHRAVADLRLLGGAQDADAHMVLRRMSLAAPTSRTR
;
A
#
# COMPACT_ATOMS: atom_id res chain seq x y z
N MET A 1 -0.46 14.66 25.06
CA MET A 1 -0.92 13.64 24.29
C MET A 1 -0.55 13.69 22.85
N PHE A 2 -0.22 12.61 22.31
CA PHE A 2 0.28 12.58 20.99
C PHE A 2 -0.62 11.94 20.03
N THR A 3 -0.58 12.42 18.83
CA THR A 3 -1.25 11.77 17.76
C THR A 3 -0.21 11.07 16.95
N ASP A 4 -0.43 9.81 16.73
CA ASP A 4 0.44 9.07 15.88
C ASP A 4 0.21 9.50 14.48
N VAL A 5 1.10 10.28 13.95
CA VAL A 5 1.01 10.69 12.57
C VAL A 5 1.69 9.64 11.72
N ARG A 6 0.93 9.04 10.83
CA ARG A 6 1.48 8.02 9.95
C ARG A 6 1.39 8.49 8.51
N HIS A 7 2.35 8.04 7.73
CA HIS A 7 2.40 8.30 6.31
C HIS A 7 1.92 7.05 5.60
N GLU A 8 0.90 7.20 4.79
CA GLU A 8 0.29 6.07 4.11
C GLU A 8 0.41 6.21 2.61
N ALA A 9 0.53 5.10 1.94
CA ALA A 9 0.54 5.06 0.49
C ALA A 9 -0.20 3.84 -0.01
N ILE A 10 -0.87 4.02 -1.13
CA ILE A 10 -1.45 2.92 -1.87
C ILE A 10 -0.50 2.65 -3.03
N VAL A 11 0.01 1.44 -3.11
CA VAL A 11 1.00 1.08 -4.13
C VAL A 11 0.36 0.11 -5.10
N CYS A 12 0.37 0.49 -6.37
CA CYS A 12 -0.12 -0.38 -7.44
C CYS A 12 1.07 -1.15 -7.97
N VAL A 13 0.99 -2.48 -7.92
CA VAL A 13 2.11 -3.35 -8.22
C VAL A 13 1.83 -4.16 -9.47
N ARG A 14 2.82 -4.18 -10.36
CA ARG A 14 2.84 -5.11 -11.47
C ARG A 14 4.06 -6.02 -11.27
N LEU A 15 3.84 -7.32 -11.27
CA LEU A 15 4.92 -8.27 -11.07
C LEU A 15 5.69 -8.50 -12.36
N LYS A 16 6.96 -8.84 -12.21
CA LYS A 16 7.74 -9.35 -13.34
C LYS A 16 7.12 -10.67 -13.77
N THR A 17 7.13 -10.93 -15.05
CA THR A 17 6.51 -12.15 -15.59
C THR A 17 7.17 -13.42 -15.07
N THR A 18 8.41 -13.32 -14.62
CA THR A 18 9.17 -14.46 -14.11
C THR A 18 8.98 -14.69 -12.61
N VAL A 19 8.19 -13.85 -11.95
CA VAL A 19 8.01 -13.91 -10.50
C VAL A 19 6.64 -14.49 -10.16
N ALA A 20 6.65 -15.48 -9.29
CA ALA A 20 5.38 -16.07 -8.83
C ALA A 20 4.72 -15.15 -7.82
N GLY A 21 3.39 -15.18 -7.78
CA GLY A 21 2.65 -14.40 -6.81
C GLY A 21 2.98 -14.75 -5.37
N SER A 22 3.37 -16.00 -5.12
CA SER A 22 3.77 -16.41 -3.77
C SER A 22 5.00 -15.67 -3.28
N HIS A 23 5.88 -15.27 -4.21
CA HIS A 23 7.07 -14.51 -3.84
C HIS A 23 6.68 -13.14 -3.28
N LEU A 24 5.71 -12.50 -3.90
CA LEU A 24 5.21 -11.22 -3.42
C LEU A 24 4.57 -11.39 -2.04
N ILE A 25 3.76 -12.43 -1.87
CA ILE A 25 3.12 -12.69 -0.58
C ILE A 25 4.15 -12.86 0.53
N GLU A 26 5.22 -13.64 0.26
CA GLU A 26 6.27 -13.83 1.24
C GLU A 26 6.96 -12.52 1.61
N HIS A 27 7.23 -11.71 0.60
CA HIS A 27 7.84 -10.41 0.83
C HIS A 27 6.94 -9.55 1.73
N LEU A 28 5.65 -9.47 1.39
CA LEU A 28 4.73 -8.62 2.13
C LEU A 28 4.55 -9.08 3.58
N ARG A 29 4.56 -10.38 3.81
CA ARG A 29 4.45 -10.91 5.17
C ARG A 29 5.60 -10.48 6.06
N ALA A 30 6.77 -10.28 5.46
CA ALA A 30 7.96 -9.91 6.22
C ALA A 30 8.07 -8.40 6.44
N GLN A 31 7.19 -7.61 5.82
CA GLN A 31 7.29 -6.15 5.90
C GLN A 31 6.44 -5.59 7.02
N PRO A 32 7.05 -4.83 7.94
CA PRO A 32 6.31 -4.34 9.11
C PRO A 32 5.30 -3.23 8.79
N PHE A 33 5.41 -2.60 7.64
CA PHE A 33 4.56 -1.45 7.32
C PHE A 33 3.42 -1.78 6.37
N VAL A 34 3.26 -3.05 6.02
CA VAL A 34 2.14 -3.46 5.18
C VAL A 34 0.89 -3.61 6.03
N VAL A 35 -0.15 -2.87 5.68
CA VAL A 35 -1.43 -2.95 6.37
C VAL A 35 -2.33 -3.98 5.72
N SER A 36 -2.44 -3.91 4.41
CA SER A 36 -3.32 -4.80 3.65
C SER A 36 -2.81 -4.90 2.22
N ALA A 37 -3.21 -5.94 1.54
CA ALA A 37 -2.88 -6.11 0.14
C ALA A 37 -3.97 -6.92 -0.54
N TRP A 38 -4.16 -6.67 -1.83
CA TRP A 38 -5.19 -7.33 -2.63
C TRP A 38 -4.65 -7.71 -3.99
N TRP A 39 -5.07 -8.85 -4.49
CA TRP A 39 -4.90 -9.15 -5.90
C TRP A 39 -6.01 -8.45 -6.67
N ILE A 40 -5.67 -7.85 -7.79
CA ILE A 40 -6.61 -7.04 -8.56
C ILE A 40 -6.71 -7.60 -9.98
N ALA A 41 -7.92 -7.71 -10.47
CA ALA A 41 -8.15 -8.16 -11.83
C ALA A 41 -8.17 -6.95 -12.78
N ALA A 42 -6.97 -6.46 -13.08
CA ALA A 42 -6.81 -5.27 -13.93
C ALA A 42 -5.43 -5.33 -14.57
N ASP A 43 -4.98 -4.21 -15.13
CA ASP A 43 -3.65 -4.13 -15.72
C ASP A 43 -2.54 -4.29 -14.70
N ILE A 44 -2.84 -3.98 -13.46
CA ILE A 44 -1.93 -4.20 -12.36
C ILE A 44 -2.27 -5.54 -11.72
N ASP A 45 -1.31 -6.10 -11.00
CA ASP A 45 -1.50 -7.40 -10.36
C ASP A 45 -2.00 -7.29 -8.94
N ALA A 46 -1.52 -6.31 -8.21
CA ALA A 46 -1.86 -6.18 -6.81
C ALA A 46 -1.88 -4.73 -6.35
N VAL A 47 -2.59 -4.49 -5.27
CA VAL A 47 -2.59 -3.19 -4.59
C VAL A 47 -2.18 -3.44 -3.15
N VAL A 48 -1.25 -2.64 -2.66
CA VAL A 48 -0.72 -2.76 -1.31
C VAL A 48 -0.91 -1.45 -0.57
N LEU A 49 -1.45 -1.53 0.64
CA LEU A 49 -1.57 -0.37 1.51
C LEU A 49 -0.44 -0.40 2.51
N LEU A 50 0.37 0.64 2.51
CA LEU A 50 1.48 0.81 3.43
C LEU A 50 1.20 1.93 4.41
N SER A 51 1.67 1.77 5.65
CA SER A 51 1.56 2.81 6.66
C SER A 51 2.83 2.80 7.48
N ALA A 52 3.56 3.91 7.49
CA ALA A 52 4.84 4.00 8.17
C ALA A 52 4.93 5.27 9.00
N PRO A 53 5.72 5.26 10.08
CA PRO A 53 5.83 6.43 10.95
C PRO A 53 6.61 7.58 10.33
N THR A 54 7.46 7.31 9.34
CA THR A 54 8.22 8.37 8.68
C THR A 54 8.17 8.19 7.17
N MET A 55 8.37 9.29 6.45
CA MET A 55 8.43 9.22 5.00
C MET A 55 9.62 8.40 4.52
N ARG A 56 10.72 8.45 5.26
CA ARG A 56 11.89 7.66 4.91
C ARG A 56 11.57 6.17 4.90
N GLU A 57 10.89 5.73 5.95
CA GLU A 57 10.52 4.33 6.05
C GLU A 57 9.50 3.94 4.99
N LEU A 58 8.59 4.84 4.69
CA LEU A 58 7.61 4.59 3.64
C LEU A 58 8.29 4.43 2.28
N HIS A 59 9.19 5.34 1.94
CA HIS A 59 9.92 5.27 0.68
C HIS A 59 10.76 4.01 0.60
N ARG A 60 11.35 3.61 1.72
CA ARG A 60 12.14 2.40 1.75
C ARG A 60 11.28 1.17 1.52
N ALA A 61 10.09 1.14 2.10
CA ALA A 61 9.17 0.02 1.90
C ALA A 61 8.78 -0.10 0.42
N VAL A 62 8.55 1.02 -0.25
CA VAL A 62 8.24 1.01 -1.67
C VAL A 62 9.43 0.52 -2.49
N ALA A 63 10.63 0.98 -2.15
CA ALA A 63 11.84 0.55 -2.85
C ALA A 63 12.08 -0.96 -2.68
N ASP A 64 11.87 -1.47 -1.47
CA ASP A 64 12.03 -2.89 -1.19
C ASP A 64 11.03 -3.72 -1.98
N LEU A 65 9.84 -3.21 -2.18
CA LEU A 65 8.84 -3.89 -2.97
C LEU A 65 9.33 -4.10 -4.40
N ARG A 66 10.02 -3.11 -4.96
CA ARG A 66 10.59 -3.23 -6.29
C ARG A 66 11.79 -4.15 -6.32
N LEU A 67 12.66 -4.00 -5.34
CA LEU A 67 13.94 -4.72 -5.35
C LEU A 67 13.81 -6.16 -4.87
N LEU A 68 12.98 -6.39 -3.87
CA LEU A 68 12.89 -7.69 -3.20
C LEU A 68 11.56 -8.39 -3.41
N GLY A 69 10.51 -7.63 -3.65
CA GLY A 69 9.18 -8.19 -3.81
C GLY A 69 8.87 -8.72 -5.20
N GLY A 70 9.77 -8.51 -6.15
CA GLY A 70 9.58 -9.00 -7.50
C GLY A 70 8.71 -8.10 -8.38
N ALA A 71 8.49 -6.87 -7.97
CA ALA A 71 7.68 -5.94 -8.75
C ALA A 71 8.47 -5.40 -9.94
N GLN A 72 7.87 -5.43 -11.12
CA GLN A 72 8.40 -4.74 -12.27
C GLN A 72 8.12 -3.26 -12.13
N ASP A 73 6.91 -2.93 -11.70
CA ASP A 73 6.50 -1.57 -11.43
C ASP A 73 5.81 -1.52 -10.07
N ALA A 74 6.08 -0.47 -9.33
CA ALA A 74 5.41 -0.22 -8.07
C ALA A 74 5.15 1.29 -7.98
N ASP A 75 3.94 1.68 -8.32
CA ASP A 75 3.55 3.09 -8.34
C ASP A 75 2.89 3.44 -7.02
N ALA A 76 3.54 4.29 -6.26
CA ALA A 76 3.06 4.69 -4.96
C ALA A 76 2.27 5.99 -5.04
N HIS A 77 1.10 5.97 -4.44
CA HIS A 77 0.22 7.13 -4.37
C HIS A 77 0.02 7.48 -2.91
N MET A 78 0.48 8.65 -2.52
CA MET A 78 0.38 9.08 -1.13
C MET A 78 -1.06 9.37 -0.76
N VAL A 79 -1.46 8.89 0.39
CA VAL A 79 -2.78 9.19 0.93
C VAL A 79 -2.70 10.54 1.63
N LEU A 80 -3.48 11.50 1.16
CA LEU A 80 -3.48 12.83 1.77
C LEU A 80 -4.29 12.82 3.05
N ARG A 81 -5.48 12.25 3.00
CA ARG A 81 -6.34 12.10 4.16
C ARG A 81 -7.55 11.27 3.79
N ARG A 82 -8.19 10.74 4.80
CA ARG A 82 -9.42 10.00 4.58
C ARG A 82 -10.58 10.93 4.31
N MET A 83 -11.48 10.46 3.50
CA MET A 83 -12.77 11.13 3.35
C MET A 83 -13.66 10.70 4.48
N SER A 84 -14.47 11.62 4.96
CA SER A 84 -15.51 11.27 5.91
C SER A 84 -16.75 10.84 5.13
N LEU A 85 -17.14 9.60 5.32
CA LEU A 85 -18.28 9.05 4.61
C LEU A 85 -19.49 8.83 5.49
N ALA A 86 -19.43 9.32 6.72
CA ALA A 86 -20.56 9.21 7.60
C ALA A 86 -21.74 10.00 7.05
N ALA A 87 -22.92 9.41 7.10
CA ALA A 87 -24.11 10.09 6.64
C ALA A 87 -24.36 11.32 7.51
N PRO A 88 -24.78 12.43 6.89
CA PRO A 88 -25.10 13.62 7.68
C PRO A 88 -26.29 13.34 8.55
N THR A 89 -26.17 13.66 9.82
CA THR A 89 -27.27 13.42 10.75
C THR A 89 -28.42 14.38 10.51
N SER A 90 -28.13 15.51 9.94
CA SER A 90 -29.17 16.47 9.69
C SER A 90 -29.94 16.18 8.42
N ARG A 91 -29.62 15.13 7.75
CA ARG A 91 -30.26 14.84 6.56
C ARG A 91 -31.67 14.50 6.80
N THR A 92 -32.50 15.13 6.20
CA THR A 92 -33.82 14.72 6.32
C THR A 92 -34.38 14.63 4.99
N ARG A 93 -35.27 14.00 4.91
CA ARG A 93 -35.75 13.91 3.66
C ARG A 93 -36.89 13.70 3.59
#